data_86ecb7b747b410f49c36d8ea558a1105
#
_entry.id   86ecb7b747b410f49c36d8ea558a1105
#
_cell.length_a   1.000
_cell.length_b   1.000
_cell.length_c   1.000
_cell.angle_alpha   90.00
_cell.angle_beta   90.00
_cell.angle_gamma   90.00
#
_symmetry.space_group_name_H-M   'P 1'
#
loop_
_entity.id
_entity.type
_entity.pdbx_description
1 polymer ?
#
loop_
_entity_poly.entity_id
_entity_poly.type
_entity_poly.pdbx_seq_one_letter_code
_entity_poly.pdbx_strand_id
1 'polypeptide(L)'
;MNIGDSENLLTVKYIEQSYGDNKPIMATEVGWPTFSEGVTESQQADYINRVYQKIMFEDYQYVPVACIYDFINDGTNVSDAEDNFGVIRADYSLKPSFSTLQEVRQKYDFSFSSINP
;
A
#
# COMPACT_ATOMS: atom_id res chain seq x y z
N MET A 1 -0.21 7.69 -1.72
CA MET A 1 -1.55 7.76 -1.09
C MET A 1 -1.43 7.41 0.39
N ASN A 2 -1.96 8.23 1.22
CA ASN A 2 -1.99 8.07 2.66
C ASN A 2 -3.29 7.36 3.08
N ILE A 3 -3.34 6.75 4.26
CA ILE A 3 -4.57 6.13 4.77
C ILE A 3 -5.68 7.18 4.98
N GLY A 4 -5.30 8.43 5.25
CA GLY A 4 -6.25 9.56 5.26
C GLY A 4 -6.82 9.89 3.89
N ASP A 5 -6.22 9.38 2.83
CA ASP A 5 -6.69 9.57 1.45
C ASP A 5 -7.71 8.51 1.03
N SER A 6 -8.16 7.69 1.95
CA SER A 6 -9.21 6.71 1.67
C SER A 6 -10.47 7.35 1.06
N GLU A 7 -10.77 8.57 1.48
CA GLU A 7 -11.87 9.35 0.94
C GLU A 7 -11.67 9.67 -0.55
N ASN A 8 -10.42 9.83 -0.99
CA ASN A 8 -10.10 10.12 -2.38
C ASN A 8 -10.44 8.95 -3.30
N LEU A 9 -10.17 7.72 -2.88
CA LEU A 9 -10.56 6.53 -3.65
C LEU A 9 -12.07 6.39 -3.74
N LEU A 10 -12.79 6.62 -2.64
CA LEU A 10 -14.25 6.61 -2.64
C LEU A 10 -14.80 7.70 -3.56
N THR A 11 -14.20 8.89 -3.54
CA THR A 11 -14.59 10.00 -4.40
C THR A 11 -14.38 9.65 -5.87
N VAL A 12 -13.23 9.07 -6.22
CA VAL A 12 -12.94 8.63 -7.60
C VAL A 12 -13.99 7.60 -8.05
N LYS A 13 -14.29 6.62 -7.22
CA LYS A 13 -15.30 5.60 -7.54
C LYS A 13 -16.69 6.21 -7.71
N TYR A 14 -17.05 7.15 -6.86
CA TYR A 14 -18.33 7.85 -6.96
C TYR A 14 -18.45 8.64 -8.26
N ILE A 15 -17.41 9.36 -8.64
CA ILE A 15 -17.38 10.12 -9.90
C ILE A 15 -17.50 9.17 -11.09
N GLU A 16 -16.74 8.10 -11.10
CA GLU A 16 -16.78 7.07 -12.14
C GLU A 16 -18.20 6.54 -12.33
N GLN A 17 -18.87 6.18 -11.24
CA GLN A 17 -20.24 5.66 -11.28
C GLN A 17 -21.23 6.71 -11.78
N SER A 18 -21.02 7.99 -11.45
CA SER A 18 -21.90 9.07 -11.90
C SER A 18 -21.85 9.28 -13.42
N TYR A 19 -20.78 8.84 -14.09
CA TYR A 19 -20.67 8.83 -15.54
C TYR A 19 -21.04 7.50 -16.17
N GLY A 20 -21.61 6.58 -15.40
CA GLY A 20 -22.06 5.28 -15.91
C GLY A 20 -20.92 4.27 -16.12
N ASP A 21 -19.73 4.55 -15.63
CA ASP A 21 -18.60 3.62 -15.67
C ASP A 21 -18.52 2.86 -14.34
N ASN A 22 -18.10 1.60 -14.40
CA ASN A 22 -17.96 0.76 -13.20
C ASN A 22 -16.74 -0.15 -13.30
N LYS A 23 -15.68 0.33 -13.94
CA LYS A 23 -14.44 -0.43 -14.08
C LYS A 23 -13.68 -0.50 -12.76
N PRO A 24 -12.88 -1.55 -12.56
CA PRO A 24 -11.98 -1.61 -11.40
C PRO A 24 -10.94 -0.48 -11.45
N ILE A 25 -10.49 -0.06 -10.28
CA ILE A 25 -9.47 0.97 -10.12
C ILE A 25 -8.15 0.30 -9.75
N MET A 26 -7.06 0.67 -10.41
CA MET A 26 -5.73 0.21 -10.05
C MET A 26 -5.00 1.33 -9.30
N ALA A 27 -4.55 1.06 -8.07
CA ALA A 27 -3.69 1.96 -7.33
C ALA A 27 -2.23 1.65 -7.69
N THR A 28 -1.65 2.45 -8.58
CA THR A 28 -0.32 2.19 -9.13
C THR A 28 0.81 2.55 -8.17
N GLU A 29 0.56 3.46 -7.24
CA GLU A 29 1.54 3.86 -6.22
C GLU A 29 0.82 4.13 -4.91
N VAL A 30 1.19 3.40 -3.87
CA VAL A 30 0.69 3.58 -2.51
C VAL A 30 1.89 3.51 -1.57
N GLY A 31 2.16 4.56 -0.82
CA GLY A 31 3.31 4.55 0.07
C GLY A 31 3.29 5.60 1.16
N TRP A 32 4.13 5.40 2.14
CA TRP A 32 4.32 6.28 3.29
C TRP A 32 5.81 6.38 3.58
N PRO A 33 6.44 7.54 3.39
CA PRO A 33 7.87 7.67 3.63
C PRO A 33 8.20 7.75 5.12
N THR A 34 9.24 7.05 5.52
CA THR A 34 9.72 7.03 6.92
C THR A 34 10.83 8.06 7.16
N PHE A 35 10.66 9.27 6.66
CA PHE A 35 11.60 10.35 6.89
C PHE A 35 11.25 11.12 8.17
N SER A 36 12.09 12.10 8.56
CA SER A 36 11.97 12.79 9.84
C SER A 36 10.64 13.48 10.10
N GLU A 37 9.98 13.97 9.04
CA GLU A 37 8.65 14.59 9.13
C GLU A 37 7.53 13.66 8.66
N GLY A 38 7.85 12.43 8.31
CA GLY A 38 6.91 11.45 7.81
C GLY A 38 6.37 10.51 8.89
N VAL A 39 6.07 9.30 8.48
CA VAL A 39 5.58 8.27 9.41
C VAL A 39 6.76 7.52 10.05
N THR A 40 6.50 6.87 11.17
CA THR A 40 7.46 5.92 11.74
C THR A 40 7.47 4.62 10.92
N GLU A 41 8.52 3.83 11.06
CA GLU A 41 8.57 2.51 10.39
C GLU A 41 7.43 1.60 10.87
N SER A 42 7.05 1.70 12.14
CA SER A 42 5.91 0.96 12.69
C SER A 42 4.58 1.42 12.08
N GLN A 43 4.41 2.71 11.90
CA GLN A 43 3.22 3.27 11.24
C GLN A 43 3.17 2.86 9.76
N GLN A 44 4.29 2.87 9.06
CA GLN A 44 4.37 2.40 7.68
C GLN A 44 3.86 0.95 7.59
N ALA A 45 4.33 0.07 8.48
CA ALA A 45 3.91 -1.32 8.53
C ALA A 45 2.40 -1.45 8.77
N ASP A 46 1.87 -0.70 9.74
CA ASP A 46 0.44 -0.71 10.08
C ASP A 46 -0.41 -0.23 8.90
N TYR A 47 0.00 0.84 8.23
CA TYR A 47 -0.75 1.41 7.13
C TYR A 47 -0.77 0.48 5.91
N ILE A 48 0.33 -0.19 5.62
CA ILE A 48 0.40 -1.20 4.56
C ILE A 48 -0.56 -2.35 4.86
N ASN A 49 -0.55 -2.84 6.09
CA ASN A 49 -1.48 -3.91 6.50
C ASN A 49 -2.93 -3.47 6.33
N ARG A 50 -3.25 -2.26 6.74
CA ARG A 50 -4.62 -1.73 6.66
C ARG A 50 -5.11 -1.55 5.23
N VAL A 51 -4.26 -1.08 4.32
CA VAL A 51 -4.70 -0.88 2.93
C VAL A 51 -5.03 -2.22 2.27
N TYR A 52 -4.24 -3.25 2.50
CA TYR A 52 -4.54 -4.57 1.96
C TYR A 52 -5.76 -5.21 2.62
N GLN A 53 -5.95 -5.01 3.90
CA GLN A 53 -7.16 -5.47 4.60
C GLN A 53 -8.41 -4.83 4.01
N LYS A 54 -8.38 -3.53 3.73
CA LYS A 54 -9.51 -2.84 3.11
C LYS A 54 -9.80 -3.34 1.70
N ILE A 55 -8.76 -3.59 0.90
CA ILE A 55 -8.90 -4.10 -0.46
C ILE A 55 -9.52 -5.50 -0.45
N MET A 56 -9.10 -6.36 0.44
CA MET A 56 -9.52 -7.77 0.43
C MET A 56 -10.87 -8.01 1.10
N PHE A 57 -11.23 -7.23 2.13
CA PHE A 57 -12.36 -7.59 2.99
C PHE A 57 -13.36 -6.44 3.23
N GLU A 58 -13.04 -5.23 2.84
CA GLU A 58 -13.86 -4.07 3.20
C GLU A 58 -14.25 -3.26 1.96
N ASP A 59 -14.16 -1.95 2.07
CA ASP A 59 -14.74 -0.99 1.13
C ASP A 59 -14.04 -0.89 -0.22
N TYR A 60 -12.83 -1.46 -0.37
CA TYR A 60 -11.98 -1.26 -1.55
C TYR A 60 -11.86 -2.50 -2.44
N GLN A 61 -12.86 -3.37 -2.42
CA GLN A 61 -12.85 -4.55 -3.29
C GLN A 61 -12.89 -4.19 -4.79
N TYR A 62 -13.27 -2.95 -5.11
CA TYR A 62 -13.19 -2.42 -6.48
C TYR A 62 -11.76 -2.01 -6.89
N VAL A 63 -10.79 -2.13 -5.98
CA VAL A 63 -9.37 -1.87 -6.23
C VAL A 63 -8.62 -3.20 -6.21
N PRO A 64 -8.56 -3.94 -7.33
CA PRO A 64 -7.98 -5.28 -7.34
C PRO A 64 -6.45 -5.28 -7.26
N VAL A 65 -5.81 -4.14 -7.51
CA VAL A 65 -4.36 -4.02 -7.51
C VAL A 65 -3.95 -2.75 -6.78
N ALA A 66 -3.03 -2.90 -5.83
CA ALA A 66 -2.36 -1.79 -5.18
C ALA A 66 -0.85 -2.10 -5.13
N CYS A 67 -0.06 -1.23 -5.72
CA CYS A 67 1.39 -1.38 -5.77
C CYS A 67 2.03 -0.52 -4.70
N ILE A 68 2.77 -1.13 -3.79
CA ILE A 68 3.46 -0.39 -2.73
C ILE A 68 4.66 0.35 -3.33
N TYR A 69 4.75 1.62 -3.04
CA TYR A 69 5.87 2.47 -3.34
C TYR A 69 6.62 2.79 -2.04
N ASP A 70 7.83 2.34 -1.84
CA ASP A 70 8.72 1.73 -2.78
C ASP A 70 9.31 0.44 -2.21
N PHE A 71 10.07 -0.30 -3.00
CA PHE A 71 10.68 -1.56 -2.54
C PHE A 71 11.89 -1.31 -1.64
N ILE A 72 12.82 -0.48 -2.09
CA ILE A 72 14.04 -0.14 -1.34
C ILE A 72 14.22 1.37 -1.28
N ASN A 73 14.72 1.88 -0.16
CA ASN A 73 15.03 3.30 -0.02
C ASN A 73 15.99 3.77 -1.12
N ASP A 74 15.69 4.90 -1.75
CA ASP A 74 16.52 5.47 -2.81
C ASP A 74 17.80 6.13 -2.29
N GLY A 75 17.84 6.46 -1.01
CA GLY A 75 18.99 7.13 -0.41
C GLY A 75 19.01 7.03 1.11
N THR A 76 19.83 7.87 1.73
CA THR A 76 20.09 7.88 3.17
C THR A 76 19.75 9.21 3.84
N ASN A 77 19.24 10.18 3.09
CA ASN A 77 18.88 11.48 3.66
C ASN A 77 17.57 11.35 4.44
N VAL A 78 17.67 11.34 5.77
CA VAL A 78 16.52 11.19 6.67
C VAL A 78 15.55 12.38 6.63
N SER A 79 15.93 13.46 5.97
CA SER A 79 15.08 14.65 5.81
C SER A 79 14.37 14.69 4.46
N ASP A 80 14.66 13.73 3.56
CA ASP A 80 14.06 13.67 2.24
C ASP A 80 13.04 12.52 2.17
N ALA A 81 11.81 12.86 1.84
CA ALA A 81 10.74 11.87 1.71
C ALA A 81 11.08 10.82 0.65
N GLU A 82 11.57 11.25 -0.51
CA GLU A 82 11.82 10.34 -1.63
C GLU A 82 12.89 9.28 -1.31
N ASP A 83 13.86 9.62 -0.48
CA ASP A 83 14.88 8.67 -0.05
C ASP A 83 14.35 7.56 0.86
N ASN A 84 13.12 7.67 1.39
CA ASN A 84 12.67 6.86 2.52
C ASN A 84 11.34 6.12 2.33
N PHE A 85 10.88 5.94 1.11
CA PHE A 85 9.64 5.21 0.83
C PHE A 85 9.78 3.68 0.89
N GLY A 86 11.00 3.16 0.83
CA GLY A 86 11.24 1.72 0.76
C GLY A 86 10.74 0.94 1.97
N VAL A 87 10.43 -0.32 1.75
CA VAL A 87 10.21 -1.31 2.83
C VAL A 87 11.53 -1.98 3.25
N ILE A 88 12.58 -1.74 2.47
CA ILE A 88 13.96 -2.14 2.74
C ILE A 88 14.80 -0.86 2.83
N ARG A 89 15.68 -0.78 3.82
CA ARG A 89 16.58 0.37 3.97
C ARG A 89 17.69 0.33 2.92
N ALA A 90 18.35 1.48 2.70
CA ALA A 90 19.43 1.60 1.72
C ALA A 90 20.61 0.64 2.00
N ASP A 91 20.80 0.22 3.23
CA ASP A 91 21.83 -0.76 3.61
C ASP A 91 21.36 -2.22 3.48
N TYR A 92 20.20 -2.44 2.86
CA TYR A 92 19.52 -3.73 2.66
C TYR A 92 18.96 -4.35 3.93
N SER A 93 18.98 -3.69 5.08
CA SER A 93 18.27 -4.15 6.26
C SER A 93 16.76 -3.95 6.08
N LEU A 94 15.97 -4.82 6.70
CA LEU A 94 14.53 -4.87 6.50
C LEU A 94 13.81 -3.99 7.51
N LYS A 95 12.85 -3.16 7.02
CA LYS A 95 11.93 -2.46 7.91
C LYS A 95 10.82 -3.43 8.36
N PRO A 96 10.09 -3.12 9.44
CA PRO A 96 8.92 -3.93 9.85
C PRO A 96 7.89 -4.12 8.73
N SER A 97 7.75 -3.13 7.83
CA SER A 97 6.83 -3.20 6.71
C SER A 97 7.15 -4.32 5.71
N PHE A 98 8.41 -4.73 5.60
CA PHE A 98 8.78 -5.88 4.77
C PHE A 98 8.13 -7.16 5.32
N SER A 99 8.23 -7.39 6.62
CA SER A 99 7.57 -8.53 7.27
C SER A 99 6.05 -8.46 7.13
N THR A 100 5.49 -7.26 7.20
CA THR A 100 4.06 -7.04 6.97
C THR A 100 3.64 -7.49 5.57
N LEU A 101 4.40 -7.15 4.54
CA LEU A 101 4.12 -7.58 3.18
C LEU A 101 4.19 -9.12 3.04
N GLN A 102 5.16 -9.76 3.70
CA GLN A 102 5.24 -11.22 3.71
C GLN A 102 4.02 -11.85 4.38
N GLU A 103 3.57 -11.30 5.50
CA GLU A 103 2.39 -11.77 6.21
C GLU A 103 1.12 -11.57 5.40
N VAL A 104 0.97 -10.43 4.75
CA VAL A 104 -0.15 -10.15 3.86
C VAL A 104 -0.19 -11.17 2.71
N ARG A 105 0.95 -11.44 2.09
CA ARG A 105 1.04 -12.44 1.04
C ARG A 105 0.60 -13.82 1.52
N GLN A 106 1.12 -14.27 2.65
CA GLN A 106 0.77 -15.57 3.20
C GLN A 106 -0.72 -15.68 3.54
N LYS A 107 -1.28 -14.61 4.12
CA LYS A 107 -2.68 -14.56 4.51
C LYS A 107 -3.63 -14.67 3.33
N TYR A 108 -3.25 -14.13 2.16
CA TYR A 108 -4.11 -14.08 0.97
C TYR A 108 -3.71 -15.07 -0.13
N ASP A 109 -2.62 -15.77 0.02
CA ASP A 109 -2.13 -16.78 -0.94
C ASP A 109 -3.13 -17.91 -1.12
N PHE A 110 -3.86 -18.23 -0.08
CA PHE A 110 -4.93 -19.23 -0.10
C PHE A 110 -5.99 -18.91 -1.16
N SER A 111 -6.42 -17.65 -1.26
CA SER A 111 -7.43 -17.24 -2.23
C SER A 111 -6.95 -17.47 -3.66
N PHE A 112 -5.67 -17.18 -3.92
CA PHE A 112 -5.06 -17.37 -5.23
C PHE A 112 -4.94 -18.88 -5.56
N SER A 113 -4.49 -19.68 -4.62
CA SER A 113 -4.34 -21.13 -4.80
C SER A 113 -5.66 -21.83 -5.08
N SER A 114 -6.76 -21.35 -4.50
CA SER A 114 -8.09 -21.92 -4.74
C SER A 114 -8.66 -21.57 -6.13
N ILE A 115 -8.14 -20.53 -6.78
CA ILE A 115 -8.53 -20.12 -8.13
C ILE A 115 -7.73 -20.87 -9.19
N ASN A 116 -6.51 -21.25 -8.88
CA ASN A 116 -5.60 -21.98 -9.77
C ASN A 116 -5.34 -23.39 -9.22
N PRO A 117 -6.25 -24.33 -9.48
CA PRO A 117 -6.06 -25.72 -9.07
C PRO A 117 -4.90 -26.40 -9.80
#